data_53a209464cad79a03b2bd90e6fa9397b
#
_entry.id   53a209464cad79a03b2bd90e6fa9397b
#
_cell.length_a   1.000
_cell.length_b   1.000
_cell.length_c   1.000
_cell.angle_alpha   90.00
_cell.angle_beta   90.00
_cell.angle_gamma   90.00
#
_symmetry.space_group_name_H-M   'P 1'
#
loop_
_entity.id
_entity.type
_entity.pdbx_description
1 polymer ?
#
loop_
_entity_poly.entity_id
_entity_poly.type
_entity_poly.pdbx_seq_one_letter_code
_entity_poly.pdbx_strand_id
1 'polypeptide(L)'
;MENKSLLYPRVSSSRRVVSLDGMWKFAFDPESKGVEANWAAGLPNPVSMPVPSSFCDIFTDKDSREYCGDFWYETDFFVPGEWSGKEVQIRFGSATHRARVFVNGVEVVSHEGGFLPFDATVTDIVRYNQYNKLAVLLNNELNEYMLPAGQTATLANGKKMAAPYFDFYNYAGLHRPVKLMALPKERILDFSVVHRLVEGGAEVDYTVTTNGDHDVVVEVFDGCTKVAEACGKTGTLKIADAKLWNVHAAYLYTFNVRIVDGSEVIDEYYDKIGIRTFEVKDGHFLLNGKSVYLRGFGKHEDADIRGRGLDLVTVKRDYECMKWIGANCFRTSHYPYAEELYQMADEEGFLIIDEVPAVGLMESTMNFLAASQGNGKKVGFFEKETTPKLLENHKAALTDMINRDKNHASVIAWSILNEPECTSEGTEAYIKPLFDLAHEIDPQKRPRTYAIIMKSFPNTSKGQQFCDFISLNRYYGWYVMGGMGISDAEVAFRREMDGWAKVLNGRPMIFTEYGADTMPSEHKLPSVMWSQEYQNEYLDMNHNVFDSYDFVQGELVWNFADFQTTEGIMRVNGNKKGIFTRQRQPKDAAFHFRARWTSLPLDYKGNN
;
A
#
# COMPACT_ATOMS: atom_id res chain seq x y z
N MET A 1 25.26 -1.38 -2.04
CA MET A 1 24.01 -1.12 -1.30
C MET A 1 24.21 -1.61 0.11
N GLU A 2 24.45 -0.67 1.02
CA GLU A 2 24.76 -0.98 2.41
C GLU A 2 23.54 -1.62 3.08
N ASN A 3 23.73 -2.76 3.68
CA ASN A 3 23.01 -3.47 4.79
C ASN A 3 21.60 -2.97 5.19
N LYS A 4 20.78 -2.48 4.23
CA LYS A 4 19.40 -2.07 4.47
C LYS A 4 18.58 -3.31 4.76
N SER A 5 17.91 -3.35 5.90
CA SER A 5 16.95 -4.39 6.27
C SER A 5 15.54 -3.80 6.26
N LEU A 6 14.61 -4.49 5.60
CA LEU A 6 13.18 -4.15 5.63
C LEU A 6 12.37 -5.10 6.51
N LEU A 7 13.04 -5.96 7.28
CA LEU A 7 12.39 -6.86 8.22
C LEU A 7 11.57 -6.10 9.25
N TYR A 8 10.35 -6.58 9.51
CA TYR A 8 9.52 -6.01 10.56
C TYR A 8 10.21 -6.17 11.93
N PRO A 9 10.24 -5.14 12.77
CA PRO A 9 10.89 -5.21 14.09
C PRO A 9 10.25 -6.26 15.00
N ARG A 10 11.00 -7.31 15.32
CA ARG A 10 10.58 -8.38 16.25
C ARG A 10 11.48 -8.39 17.48
N VAL A 11 10.89 -8.62 18.64
CA VAL A 11 11.62 -8.93 19.87
C VAL A 11 11.98 -10.40 19.84
N SER A 12 13.25 -10.74 20.13
CA SER A 12 13.71 -12.14 20.20
C SER A 12 14.68 -12.31 21.38
N SER A 13 15.35 -13.47 21.45
CA SER A 13 16.43 -13.69 22.43
C SER A 13 17.57 -12.69 22.29
N SER A 14 17.88 -12.25 21.06
CA SER A 14 19.00 -11.37 20.71
C SER A 14 18.60 -9.92 20.46
N ARG A 15 17.40 -9.65 19.99
CA ARG A 15 16.91 -8.34 19.54
C ARG A 15 16.01 -7.69 20.58
N ARG A 16 16.13 -6.37 20.73
CA ARG A 16 15.25 -5.56 21.56
C ARG A 16 14.57 -4.50 20.71
N VAL A 17 13.28 -4.28 20.97
CA VAL A 17 12.46 -3.28 20.28
C VAL A 17 11.65 -2.52 21.30
N VAL A 18 11.71 -1.20 21.26
CA VAL A 18 10.93 -0.30 22.11
C VAL A 18 10.14 0.64 21.23
N SER A 19 8.83 0.80 21.48
CA SER A 19 8.03 1.81 20.79
C SER A 19 8.39 3.20 21.30
N LEU A 20 8.52 4.14 20.37
CA LEU A 20 8.62 5.57 20.65
C LEU A 20 7.29 6.29 20.39
N ASP A 21 6.22 5.55 20.08
CA ASP A 21 4.88 6.09 19.90
C ASP A 21 4.39 6.80 21.15
N GLY A 22 3.53 7.79 20.97
CA GLY A 22 2.96 8.55 22.07
C GLY A 22 2.80 10.03 21.73
N MET A 23 2.82 10.89 22.74
CA MET A 23 2.69 12.34 22.54
C MET A 23 4.08 12.96 22.33
N TRP A 24 4.30 13.48 21.13
CA TRP A 24 5.51 14.22 20.76
C TRP A 24 5.26 15.72 20.77
N LYS A 25 6.32 16.52 20.76
CA LYS A 25 6.26 17.93 20.47
C LYS A 25 6.21 18.15 18.97
N PHE A 26 5.49 19.19 18.52
CA PHE A 26 5.28 19.52 17.12
C PHE A 26 5.32 21.02 16.88
N ALA A 27 5.92 21.45 15.77
CA ALA A 27 5.90 22.85 15.35
C ALA A 27 5.94 22.96 13.82
N PHE A 28 5.16 23.88 13.25
CA PHE A 28 5.30 24.30 11.86
C PHE A 28 6.53 25.19 11.69
N ASP A 29 7.18 25.11 10.53
CA ASP A 29 8.35 25.92 10.14
C ASP A 29 8.08 26.66 8.81
N PRO A 30 7.20 27.65 8.81
CA PRO A 30 6.75 28.29 7.59
C PRO A 30 7.83 29.05 6.82
N GLU A 31 8.92 29.41 7.50
CA GLU A 31 10.06 30.10 6.91
C GLU A 31 11.21 29.16 6.52
N SER A 32 11.06 27.85 6.81
CA SER A 32 12.09 26.80 6.58
C SER A 32 13.45 27.13 7.23
N LYS A 33 13.40 27.78 8.39
CA LYS A 33 14.60 28.23 9.14
C LYS A 33 14.98 27.32 10.32
N GLY A 34 14.19 26.30 10.59
CA GLY A 34 14.38 25.45 11.77
C GLY A 34 15.76 24.79 11.83
N VAL A 35 16.34 24.44 10.69
CA VAL A 35 17.71 23.88 10.63
C VAL A 35 18.74 24.93 11.02
N GLU A 36 18.67 26.13 10.45
CA GLU A 36 19.58 27.24 10.75
C GLU A 36 19.44 27.71 12.21
N ALA A 37 18.20 27.71 12.72
CA ALA A 37 17.87 28.07 14.10
C ALA A 37 18.12 26.93 15.11
N ASN A 38 18.66 25.79 14.65
CA ASN A 38 19.01 24.64 15.47
C ASN A 38 17.79 24.06 16.26
N TRP A 39 16.63 23.95 15.61
CA TRP A 39 15.45 23.34 16.23
C TRP A 39 15.66 21.85 16.59
N ALA A 40 16.67 21.21 16.00
CA ALA A 40 17.07 19.86 16.41
C ALA A 40 17.52 19.76 17.87
N ALA A 41 17.90 20.89 18.52
CA ALA A 41 18.21 20.95 19.94
C ALA A 41 16.99 21.24 20.83
N GLY A 42 15.89 21.74 20.24
CA GLY A 42 14.62 22.00 20.92
C GLY A 42 13.70 22.88 20.10
N LEU A 43 12.43 22.44 19.94
CA LEU A 43 11.42 23.16 19.16
C LEU A 43 10.94 24.42 19.90
N PRO A 44 10.79 25.58 19.21
CA PRO A 44 10.20 26.75 19.81
C PRO A 44 8.67 26.60 19.90
N ASN A 45 8.10 26.96 21.05
CA ASN A 45 6.63 27.00 21.26
C ASN A 45 5.86 25.78 20.72
N PRO A 46 6.29 24.53 21.01
CA PRO A 46 5.69 23.35 20.42
C PRO A 46 4.29 23.10 20.97
N VAL A 47 3.44 22.47 20.15
CA VAL A 47 2.19 21.84 20.60
C VAL A 47 2.39 20.32 20.75
N SER A 48 1.48 19.66 21.46
CA SER A 48 1.50 18.20 21.57
C SER A 48 0.86 17.56 20.33
N MET A 49 1.51 16.51 19.80
CA MET A 49 1.06 15.79 18.62
C MET A 49 1.20 14.28 18.83
N PRO A 50 0.14 13.47 18.66
CA PRO A 50 0.26 12.03 18.76
C PRO A 50 1.06 11.44 17.58
N VAL A 51 1.85 10.41 17.85
CA VAL A 51 2.55 9.58 16.87
C VAL A 51 2.19 8.12 17.18
N PRO A 52 1.68 7.35 16.21
CA PRO A 52 1.41 7.71 14.81
C PRO A 52 0.16 8.57 14.63
N SER A 53 0.20 9.54 13.71
CA SER A 53 -0.97 10.31 13.26
C SER A 53 -0.69 11.12 11.98
N SER A 54 -1.76 11.67 11.39
CA SER A 54 -1.69 12.84 10.49
C SER A 54 -2.06 14.08 11.30
N PHE A 55 -1.34 15.17 11.14
CA PHE A 55 -1.71 16.41 11.82
C PHE A 55 -2.97 17.06 11.21
N CYS A 56 -3.25 16.81 9.92
CA CYS A 56 -4.22 17.53 9.12
C CYS A 56 -5.65 17.56 9.71
N ASP A 57 -6.16 16.43 10.16
CA ASP A 57 -7.51 16.34 10.74
C ASP A 57 -7.54 16.53 12.28
N ILE A 58 -6.38 16.79 12.91
CA ILE A 58 -6.28 17.10 14.35
C ILE A 58 -6.55 18.59 14.60
N PHE A 59 -6.02 19.46 13.75
CA PHE A 59 -6.26 20.88 13.86
C PHE A 59 -7.66 21.25 13.33
N THR A 60 -8.26 22.27 13.95
CA THR A 60 -9.63 22.72 13.65
C THR A 60 -9.68 23.96 12.76
N ASP A 61 -8.55 24.61 12.54
CA ASP A 61 -8.41 25.75 11.63
C ASP A 61 -7.88 25.31 10.26
N LYS A 62 -8.31 26.02 9.22
CA LYS A 62 -7.99 25.68 7.82
C LYS A 62 -6.49 25.81 7.53
N ASP A 63 -5.85 26.82 8.09
CA ASP A 63 -4.44 27.14 7.81
C ASP A 63 -3.52 26.02 8.33
N SER A 64 -3.78 25.50 9.52
CA SER A 64 -3.04 24.35 10.09
C SER A 64 -3.38 23.06 9.36
N ARG A 65 -4.67 22.84 9.05
CA ARG A 65 -5.11 21.61 8.35
C ARG A 65 -4.49 21.47 6.97
N GLU A 66 -4.40 22.56 6.21
CA GLU A 66 -3.90 22.60 4.83
C GLU A 66 -2.44 23.07 4.73
N TYR A 67 -1.73 23.07 5.85
CA TYR A 67 -0.34 23.50 5.87
C TYR A 67 0.52 22.72 4.87
N CYS A 68 1.30 23.45 4.08
CA CYS A 68 2.21 22.91 3.09
C CYS A 68 3.60 23.54 3.27
N GLY A 69 4.59 22.73 3.55
CA GLY A 69 5.96 23.16 3.84
C GLY A 69 6.63 22.30 4.89
N ASP A 70 7.60 22.87 5.59
CA ASP A 70 8.38 22.21 6.62
C ASP A 70 7.67 22.21 7.99
N PHE A 71 7.75 21.10 8.69
CA PHE A 71 7.25 20.95 10.07
C PHE A 71 8.08 19.93 10.84
N TRP A 72 8.12 20.09 12.16
CA TRP A 72 9.01 19.35 13.03
C TRP A 72 8.27 18.55 14.09
N TYR A 73 8.83 17.37 14.39
CA TYR A 73 8.51 16.54 15.55
C TYR A 73 9.71 16.43 16.48
N GLU A 74 9.48 16.35 17.80
CA GLU A 74 10.51 16.13 18.81
C GLU A 74 10.01 15.20 19.91
N THR A 75 10.86 14.24 20.31
CA THR A 75 10.65 13.44 21.51
C THR A 75 11.98 13.10 22.17
N ASP A 76 11.93 12.71 23.43
CA ASP A 76 13.09 12.19 24.15
C ASP A 76 12.95 10.66 24.29
N PHE A 77 14.07 9.93 24.18
CA PHE A 77 14.11 8.49 24.32
C PHE A 77 15.32 8.05 25.15
N PHE A 78 15.14 6.96 25.92
CA PHE A 78 16.19 6.42 26.78
C PHE A 78 16.87 5.23 26.13
N VAL A 79 18.21 5.19 26.19
CA VAL A 79 19.02 4.05 25.70
C VAL A 79 19.66 3.36 26.91
N PRO A 80 19.26 2.11 27.24
CA PRO A 80 19.86 1.37 28.35
C PRO A 80 21.36 1.08 28.14
N GLY A 81 22.13 1.06 29.22
CA GLY A 81 23.56 0.77 29.16
C GLY A 81 23.89 -0.64 28.69
N GLU A 82 23.00 -1.59 28.92
CA GLU A 82 23.11 -2.98 28.47
C GLU A 82 23.04 -3.13 26.93
N TRP A 83 22.63 -2.08 26.22
CA TRP A 83 22.65 -2.04 24.75
C TRP A 83 24.03 -1.64 24.19
N SER A 84 24.97 -1.27 25.08
CA SER A 84 26.35 -1.01 24.66
C SER A 84 26.95 -2.25 24.00
N GLY A 85 27.55 -2.06 22.85
CA GLY A 85 28.10 -3.16 22.03
C GLY A 85 27.14 -3.73 20.99
N LYS A 86 25.85 -3.39 21.04
CA LYS A 86 24.88 -3.67 19.98
C LYS A 86 24.82 -2.52 18.98
N GLU A 87 24.20 -2.76 17.83
CA GLU A 87 23.82 -1.70 16.91
C GLU A 87 22.47 -1.11 17.33
N VAL A 88 22.43 0.20 17.53
CA VAL A 88 21.21 0.92 17.89
C VAL A 88 20.64 1.61 16.66
N GLN A 89 19.40 1.32 16.34
CA GLN A 89 18.69 1.89 15.19
C GLN A 89 17.34 2.49 15.62
N ILE A 90 16.92 3.53 14.90
CA ILE A 90 15.56 4.07 14.96
C ILE A 90 14.88 3.77 13.62
N ARG A 91 13.76 3.06 13.66
CA ARG A 91 12.97 2.73 12.48
C ARG A 91 11.69 3.55 12.46
N PHE A 92 11.46 4.19 11.32
CA PHE A 92 10.23 4.90 11.00
C PHE A 92 9.39 4.02 10.07
N GLY A 93 8.16 3.72 10.44
CA GLY A 93 7.24 2.94 9.59
C GLY A 93 6.82 3.72 8.33
N SER A 94 6.73 5.04 8.43
CA SER A 94 6.62 5.99 7.31
C SER A 94 6.82 7.43 7.78
N ALA A 95 7.20 8.32 6.87
CA ALA A 95 7.32 9.76 7.12
C ALA A 95 6.99 10.53 5.83
N THR A 96 5.95 11.37 5.83
CA THR A 96 5.36 11.92 4.60
C THR A 96 5.73 13.39 4.38
N HIS A 97 6.45 13.74 3.29
CA HIS A 97 6.96 12.86 2.21
C HIS A 97 8.49 12.78 2.25
N ARG A 98 9.14 13.82 2.76
CA ARG A 98 10.61 13.92 2.92
C ARG A 98 10.92 14.11 4.39
N ALA A 99 11.91 13.40 4.88
CA ALA A 99 12.33 13.43 6.26
C ALA A 99 13.83 13.71 6.38
N ARG A 100 14.20 14.51 7.39
CA ARG A 100 15.56 14.60 7.93
C ARG A 100 15.49 14.32 9.42
N VAL A 101 16.27 13.36 9.87
CA VAL A 101 16.24 12.87 11.25
C VAL A 101 17.50 13.31 11.98
N PHE A 102 17.32 13.83 13.18
CA PHE A 102 18.40 14.33 14.03
C PHE A 102 18.36 13.64 15.40
N VAL A 103 19.50 13.14 15.84
CA VAL A 103 19.68 12.60 17.20
C VAL A 103 20.72 13.42 17.93
N ASN A 104 20.37 13.96 19.10
CA ASN A 104 21.22 14.86 19.90
C ASN A 104 21.76 16.05 19.08
N GLY A 105 20.97 16.56 18.12
CA GLY A 105 21.34 17.67 17.24
C GLY A 105 22.17 17.29 16.01
N VAL A 106 22.54 16.02 15.85
CA VAL A 106 23.30 15.51 14.68
C VAL A 106 22.34 14.88 13.69
N GLU A 107 22.40 15.28 12.41
CA GLU A 107 21.63 14.64 11.34
C GLU A 107 22.16 13.22 11.08
N VAL A 108 21.27 12.23 11.11
CA VAL A 108 21.63 10.81 11.01
C VAL A 108 21.13 10.15 9.73
N VAL A 109 20.04 10.63 9.17
CA VAL A 109 19.51 10.14 7.88
C VAL A 109 18.60 11.18 7.24
N SER A 110 18.56 11.19 5.90
CA SER A 110 17.52 11.81 5.09
C SER A 110 16.81 10.76 4.25
N HIS A 111 15.50 10.93 4.05
CA HIS A 111 14.66 9.98 3.33
C HIS A 111 13.62 10.71 2.49
N GLU A 112 13.31 10.17 1.30
CA GLU A 112 12.18 10.57 0.46
C GLU A 112 11.31 9.35 0.15
N GLY A 113 10.00 9.48 0.36
CA GLY A 113 9.02 8.43 0.20
C GLY A 113 8.12 8.29 1.43
N GLY A 114 6.80 8.51 1.25
CA GLY A 114 5.87 8.65 2.37
C GLY A 114 5.19 7.35 2.82
N PHE A 115 5.53 6.17 2.26
CA PHE A 115 4.70 4.97 2.40
C PHE A 115 5.46 3.70 2.77
N LEU A 116 6.77 3.76 2.84
CA LEU A 116 7.63 2.63 3.15
C LEU A 116 8.55 2.96 4.31
N PRO A 117 9.01 1.96 5.07
CA PRO A 117 9.85 2.20 6.23
C PRO A 117 11.29 2.54 5.84
N PHE A 118 11.96 3.25 6.75
CA PHE A 118 13.39 3.48 6.70
C PHE A 118 14.00 3.51 8.10
N ASP A 119 15.28 3.24 8.18
CA ASP A 119 16.03 3.14 9.42
C ASP A 119 17.13 4.21 9.51
N ALA A 120 17.43 4.65 10.74
CA ALA A 120 18.58 5.48 11.08
C ALA A 120 19.47 4.72 12.06
N THR A 121 20.72 4.42 11.69
CA THR A 121 21.70 3.88 12.63
C THR A 121 22.26 5.02 13.49
N VAL A 122 22.16 4.87 14.81
CA VAL A 122 22.48 5.92 15.79
C VAL A 122 23.49 5.47 16.86
N THR A 123 24.09 4.30 16.69
CA THR A 123 24.99 3.64 17.65
C THR A 123 26.08 4.57 18.23
N ASP A 124 26.74 5.34 17.35
CA ASP A 124 27.87 6.19 17.72
C ASP A 124 27.45 7.58 18.25
N ILE A 125 26.14 7.89 18.22
CA ILE A 125 25.60 9.21 18.56
C ILE A 125 24.83 9.16 19.87
N VAL A 126 24.22 8.01 20.20
CA VAL A 126 23.41 7.86 21.42
C VAL A 126 24.28 7.84 22.68
N ARG A 127 23.70 8.39 23.74
CA ARG A 127 24.27 8.37 25.10
C ARG A 127 23.61 7.25 25.87
N TYR A 128 24.42 6.28 26.30
CA TYR A 128 23.92 5.13 27.08
C TYR A 128 23.62 5.53 28.53
N ASN A 129 22.61 4.91 29.13
CA ASN A 129 22.06 5.21 30.47
C ASN A 129 21.58 6.67 30.60
N GLN A 130 21.16 7.27 29.50
CA GLN A 130 20.70 8.66 29.47
C GLN A 130 19.53 8.80 28.49
N TYR A 131 18.80 9.89 28.66
CA TYR A 131 17.87 10.36 27.64
C TYR A 131 18.62 10.99 26.47
N ASN A 132 18.13 10.71 25.30
CA ASN A 132 18.58 11.24 24.02
C ASN A 132 17.43 11.99 23.38
N LYS A 133 17.71 13.01 22.62
CA LYS A 133 16.72 13.78 21.88
C LYS A 133 16.63 13.28 20.44
N LEU A 134 15.40 13.02 19.99
CA LEU A 134 15.07 12.75 18.60
C LEU A 134 14.27 13.92 18.05
N ALA A 135 14.74 14.54 16.97
CA ALA A 135 14.01 15.55 16.22
C ALA A 135 13.87 15.11 14.75
N VAL A 136 12.73 15.35 14.16
CA VAL A 136 12.43 14.96 12.78
C VAL A 136 11.84 16.15 12.05
N LEU A 137 12.55 16.64 11.05
CA LEU A 137 12.04 17.60 10.08
C LEU A 137 11.32 16.83 8.98
N LEU A 138 10.06 17.17 8.73
CA LEU A 138 9.26 16.66 7.62
C LEU A 138 8.89 17.77 6.65
N ASN A 139 8.68 17.41 5.39
CA ASN A 139 8.18 18.31 4.35
C ASN A 139 7.14 17.58 3.49
N ASN A 140 5.94 18.19 3.32
CA ASN A 140 4.83 17.62 2.57
C ASN A 140 4.57 18.28 1.20
N GLU A 141 5.50 19.09 0.72
CA GLU A 141 5.43 19.66 -0.62
C GLU A 141 5.51 18.56 -1.69
N LEU A 142 4.72 18.71 -2.74
CA LEU A 142 4.66 17.80 -3.86
C LEU A 142 5.48 18.31 -5.05
N ASN A 143 5.97 17.39 -5.88
CA ASN A 143 6.59 17.67 -7.17
C ASN A 143 6.27 16.57 -8.19
N GLU A 144 6.67 16.77 -9.44
CA GLU A 144 6.35 15.90 -10.57
C GLU A 144 7.22 14.62 -10.64
N TYR A 145 8.25 14.51 -9.79
CA TYR A 145 9.20 13.39 -9.81
C TYR A 145 9.02 12.43 -8.64
N MET A 146 8.21 12.81 -7.67
CA MET A 146 7.92 11.98 -6.50
C MET A 146 6.74 11.03 -6.75
N LEU A 147 6.55 10.09 -5.85
CA LEU A 147 5.41 9.18 -5.82
C LEU A 147 4.66 9.30 -4.49
N PRO A 148 3.36 9.64 -4.53
CA PRO A 148 2.54 10.05 -5.68
C PRO A 148 2.91 11.44 -6.20
N ALA A 149 2.64 11.68 -7.50
CA ALA A 149 3.01 12.92 -8.14
C ALA A 149 2.04 14.08 -7.85
N GLY A 150 2.57 15.29 -7.88
CA GLY A 150 1.79 16.50 -7.71
C GLY A 150 2.63 17.74 -7.98
N GLN A 151 2.17 18.88 -7.53
CA GLN A 151 2.94 20.12 -7.52
C GLN A 151 2.67 20.92 -6.26
N THR A 152 3.53 21.86 -5.94
CA THR A 152 3.33 22.86 -4.89
C THR A 152 3.13 24.22 -5.55
N ALA A 153 1.99 24.85 -5.30
CA ALA A 153 1.67 26.18 -5.80
C ALA A 153 1.89 27.23 -4.71
N THR A 154 2.32 28.42 -5.11
CA THR A 154 2.35 29.59 -4.22
C THR A 154 1.13 30.46 -4.53
N LEU A 155 0.28 30.68 -3.54
CA LEU A 155 -0.92 31.50 -3.64
C LEU A 155 -0.56 32.99 -3.66
N ALA A 156 -1.50 33.83 -4.06
CA ALA A 156 -1.31 35.30 -4.12
C ALA A 156 -0.95 35.93 -2.76
N ASN A 157 -1.31 35.29 -1.65
CA ASN A 157 -0.96 35.73 -0.29
C ASN A 157 0.42 35.20 0.18
N GLY A 158 1.17 34.51 -0.69
CA GLY A 158 2.47 33.94 -0.38
C GLY A 158 2.44 32.56 0.29
N LYS A 159 1.26 32.02 0.65
CA LYS A 159 1.14 30.68 1.21
C LYS A 159 1.39 29.62 0.15
N LYS A 160 2.05 28.53 0.56
CA LYS A 160 2.18 27.32 -0.26
C LYS A 160 0.92 26.46 -0.14
N MET A 161 0.57 25.80 -1.22
CA MET A 161 -0.54 24.85 -1.29
C MET A 161 -0.10 23.60 -2.06
N ALA A 162 -0.31 22.43 -1.48
CA ALA A 162 -0.16 21.19 -2.20
C ALA A 162 -1.29 21.04 -3.22
N ALA A 163 -0.93 20.74 -4.47
CA ALA A 163 -1.85 20.44 -5.57
C ALA A 163 -1.59 19.01 -6.06
N PRO A 164 -2.20 18.00 -5.44
CA PRO A 164 -2.01 16.60 -5.81
C PRO A 164 -2.61 16.32 -7.18
N TYR A 165 -1.95 15.44 -7.95
CA TYR A 165 -2.48 14.90 -9.20
C TYR A 165 -3.31 13.63 -8.98
N PHE A 166 -3.59 13.28 -7.73
CA PHE A 166 -4.32 12.11 -7.27
C PHE A 166 -5.56 12.52 -6.46
N ASP A 167 -6.57 11.64 -6.42
CA ASP A 167 -7.88 11.91 -5.81
C ASP A 167 -7.98 11.38 -4.37
N PHE A 168 -7.02 11.72 -3.52
CA PHE A 168 -7.10 11.53 -2.08
C PHE A 168 -6.35 12.65 -1.36
N TYR A 169 -6.63 12.84 -0.06
CA TYR A 169 -6.04 13.95 0.68
C TYR A 169 -4.53 13.73 0.90
N ASN A 170 -3.74 14.78 0.70
CA ASN A 170 -2.29 14.76 0.94
C ASN A 170 -2.00 14.84 2.44
N TYR A 171 -2.37 13.81 3.18
CA TYR A 171 -2.07 13.72 4.60
C TYR A 171 -0.58 13.74 4.87
N ALA A 172 -0.19 14.44 5.95
CA ALA A 172 1.21 14.58 6.33
C ALA A 172 1.42 14.30 7.82
N GLY A 173 2.59 13.75 8.14
CA GLY A 173 3.00 13.41 9.49
C GLY A 173 3.79 12.11 9.59
N LEU A 174 3.98 11.66 10.82
CA LEU A 174 4.49 10.32 11.14
C LEU A 174 3.29 9.38 11.27
N HIS A 175 2.92 8.74 10.17
CA HIS A 175 1.68 7.97 10.07
C HIS A 175 1.75 6.59 10.69
N ARG A 176 2.95 6.05 10.87
CA ARG A 176 3.17 4.69 11.35
C ARG A 176 4.14 4.69 12.53
N PRO A 177 4.21 3.59 13.29
CA PRO A 177 5.03 3.50 14.48
C PRO A 177 6.50 3.90 14.26
N VAL A 178 7.08 4.54 15.28
CA VAL A 178 8.51 4.80 15.38
C VAL A 178 9.08 3.87 16.45
N LYS A 179 10.09 3.08 16.08
CA LYS A 179 10.66 2.05 16.96
C LYS A 179 12.15 2.24 17.17
N LEU A 180 12.60 2.15 18.40
CA LEU A 180 13.99 2.09 18.78
C LEU A 180 14.39 0.62 18.92
N MET A 181 15.49 0.23 18.27
CA MET A 181 15.94 -1.15 18.21
C MET A 181 17.38 -1.28 18.70
N ALA A 182 17.68 -2.37 19.43
CA ALA A 182 19.05 -2.81 19.67
C ALA A 182 19.23 -4.19 19.05
N LEU A 183 20.12 -4.26 18.06
CA LEU A 183 20.36 -5.40 17.20
C LEU A 183 21.76 -5.93 17.39
N PRO A 184 22.00 -7.25 17.26
CA PRO A 184 23.35 -7.79 17.17
C PRO A 184 24.13 -7.17 16.00
N LYS A 185 25.45 -7.01 16.16
CA LYS A 185 26.30 -6.50 15.07
C LYS A 185 26.29 -7.44 13.87
N GLU A 186 26.47 -8.74 14.12
CA GLU A 186 26.19 -9.75 13.13
C GLU A 186 24.74 -10.21 13.26
N ARG A 187 23.99 -10.10 12.16
CA ARG A 187 22.55 -10.32 12.18
C ARG A 187 21.96 -10.78 10.86
N ILE A 188 20.75 -11.25 10.95
CA ILE A 188 19.87 -11.52 9.81
C ILE A 188 19.36 -10.18 9.28
N LEU A 189 19.61 -9.94 7.98
CA LEU A 189 19.21 -8.72 7.27
C LEU A 189 17.92 -8.93 6.47
N ASP A 190 17.73 -10.13 5.91
CA ASP A 190 16.58 -10.46 5.07
C ASP A 190 16.38 -11.96 4.99
N PHE A 191 15.17 -12.38 4.64
CA PHE A 191 14.89 -13.74 4.21
C PHE A 191 13.80 -13.75 3.14
N SER A 192 13.76 -14.82 2.37
CA SER A 192 12.67 -15.11 1.43
C SER A 192 12.27 -16.56 1.46
N VAL A 193 10.99 -16.83 1.18
CA VAL A 193 10.42 -18.17 1.09
C VAL A 193 9.66 -18.36 -0.22
N VAL A 194 9.81 -19.55 -0.82
CA VAL A 194 9.06 -19.96 -2.02
C VAL A 194 8.42 -21.32 -1.75
N HIS A 195 7.12 -21.42 -1.92
CA HIS A 195 6.36 -22.61 -1.59
C HIS A 195 6.08 -23.45 -2.84
N ARG A 196 6.23 -24.77 -2.71
CA ARG A 196 5.77 -25.74 -3.70
C ARG A 196 4.91 -26.78 -3.01
N LEU A 197 3.74 -27.07 -3.58
CA LEU A 197 2.89 -28.16 -3.12
C LEU A 197 3.40 -29.46 -3.75
N VAL A 198 3.60 -30.49 -2.92
CA VAL A 198 4.06 -31.82 -3.32
C VAL A 198 3.13 -32.87 -2.75
N GLU A 199 3.22 -34.09 -3.27
CA GLU A 199 2.46 -35.23 -2.73
C GLU A 199 2.80 -35.44 -1.25
N GLY A 200 1.78 -35.40 -0.39
CA GLY A 200 1.93 -35.60 1.05
C GLY A 200 2.45 -34.37 1.83
N GLY A 201 2.45 -33.14 1.22
CA GLY A 201 2.84 -31.95 1.97
C GLY A 201 3.27 -30.76 1.13
N ALA A 202 4.30 -30.04 1.60
CA ALA A 202 4.87 -28.90 0.90
C ALA A 202 6.40 -28.86 1.04
N GLU A 203 7.04 -28.27 0.05
CA GLU A 203 8.44 -27.86 0.10
C GLU A 203 8.51 -26.33 0.17
N VAL A 204 9.38 -25.81 1.04
CA VAL A 204 9.63 -24.38 1.22
C VAL A 204 11.11 -24.14 0.95
N ASP A 205 11.41 -23.57 -0.21
CA ASP A 205 12.76 -23.08 -0.50
C ASP A 205 12.95 -21.76 0.24
N TYR A 206 14.11 -21.59 0.86
CA TYR A 206 14.43 -20.36 1.57
C TYR A 206 15.80 -19.81 1.20
N THR A 207 15.92 -18.50 1.32
CA THR A 207 17.19 -17.78 1.27
C THR A 207 17.25 -16.83 2.45
N VAL A 208 18.35 -16.83 3.20
CA VAL A 208 18.63 -15.91 4.32
C VAL A 208 19.84 -15.06 3.97
N THR A 209 19.72 -13.76 4.14
CA THR A 209 20.84 -12.80 4.00
C THR A 209 21.30 -12.35 5.37
N THR A 210 22.60 -12.47 5.62
CA THR A 210 23.26 -12.02 6.86
C THR A 210 24.44 -11.10 6.53
N ASN A 211 24.88 -10.29 7.50
CA ASN A 211 26.08 -9.46 7.36
C ASN A 211 27.33 -10.11 7.97
N GLY A 212 27.31 -11.40 8.29
CA GLY A 212 28.43 -12.16 8.81
C GLY A 212 28.46 -13.58 8.26
N ASP A 213 29.40 -14.39 8.74
CA ASP A 213 29.72 -15.70 8.17
C ASP A 213 29.42 -16.91 9.09
N HIS A 214 28.86 -16.67 10.28
CA HIS A 214 28.47 -17.75 11.17
C HIS A 214 27.35 -18.63 10.57
N ASP A 215 27.21 -19.82 11.13
CA ASP A 215 26.24 -20.80 10.67
C ASP A 215 24.78 -20.31 10.85
N VAL A 216 23.95 -20.64 9.87
CA VAL A 216 22.51 -20.32 9.89
C VAL A 216 21.72 -21.59 10.08
N VAL A 217 20.80 -21.58 11.04
CA VAL A 217 19.80 -22.64 11.27
C VAL A 217 18.43 -22.06 11.02
N VAL A 218 17.65 -22.76 10.21
CA VAL A 218 16.27 -22.40 9.87
C VAL A 218 15.31 -23.46 10.34
N GLU A 219 14.30 -23.08 11.10
CA GLU A 219 13.31 -23.97 11.67
C GLU A 219 11.89 -23.52 11.33
N VAL A 220 10.98 -24.46 11.14
CA VAL A 220 9.54 -24.19 10.98
C VAL A 220 8.77 -24.86 12.11
N PHE A 221 7.88 -24.08 12.74
CA PHE A 221 7.04 -24.56 13.84
C PHE A 221 5.55 -24.50 13.47
N ASP A 222 4.85 -25.58 13.78
CA ASP A 222 3.39 -25.63 13.87
C ASP A 222 2.99 -25.45 15.35
N GLY A 223 2.58 -24.25 15.71
CA GLY A 223 2.44 -23.86 17.11
C GLY A 223 3.79 -23.94 17.84
N CYS A 224 3.89 -24.87 18.80
CA CYS A 224 5.14 -25.13 19.53
C CYS A 224 5.90 -26.34 19.01
N THR A 225 5.39 -27.03 17.99
CA THR A 225 6.01 -28.26 17.46
C THR A 225 6.91 -27.92 16.28
N LYS A 226 8.19 -28.28 16.35
CA LYS A 226 9.10 -28.16 15.21
C LYS A 226 8.74 -29.21 14.16
N VAL A 227 8.41 -28.76 12.95
CA VAL A 227 7.97 -29.63 11.83
C VAL A 227 9.02 -29.75 10.73
N ALA A 228 9.97 -28.80 10.66
CA ALA A 228 11.08 -28.87 9.72
C ALA A 228 12.30 -28.11 10.25
N GLU A 229 13.50 -28.49 9.80
CA GLU A 229 14.76 -27.84 10.11
C GLU A 229 15.73 -28.00 8.95
N ALA A 230 16.55 -27.00 8.70
CA ALA A 230 17.66 -27.04 7.76
C ALA A 230 18.80 -26.13 8.24
N CYS A 231 20.01 -26.39 7.75
CA CYS A 231 21.20 -25.56 8.02
C CYS A 231 21.69 -24.91 6.73
N GLY A 232 22.23 -23.71 6.86
CA GLY A 232 22.79 -22.91 5.77
C GLY A 232 21.90 -21.71 5.39
N LYS A 233 22.50 -20.79 4.65
CA LYS A 233 21.84 -19.56 4.19
C LYS A 233 20.80 -19.79 3.09
N THR A 234 20.84 -20.95 2.44
CA THR A 234 19.87 -21.40 1.44
C THR A 234 19.56 -22.88 1.63
N GLY A 235 18.34 -23.29 1.34
CA GLY A 235 17.94 -24.67 1.47
C GLY A 235 16.46 -24.90 1.14
N THR A 236 16.03 -26.15 1.32
CA THR A 236 14.64 -26.57 1.16
C THR A 236 14.18 -27.28 2.44
N LEU A 237 13.10 -26.79 3.02
CA LEU A 237 12.41 -27.40 4.15
C LEU A 237 11.25 -28.27 3.63
N LYS A 238 11.09 -29.46 4.15
CA LYS A 238 9.98 -30.36 3.79
C LYS A 238 9.02 -30.47 4.96
N ILE A 239 7.76 -30.11 4.71
CA ILE A 239 6.70 -30.11 5.71
C ILE A 239 5.67 -31.16 5.30
N ALA A 240 5.66 -32.30 6.01
CA ALA A 240 4.68 -33.36 5.79
C ALA A 240 3.29 -32.89 6.23
N ASP A 241 2.25 -33.31 5.49
CA ASP A 241 0.85 -33.01 5.77
C ASP A 241 0.61 -31.49 6.00
N ALA A 242 1.28 -30.64 5.19
CA ALA A 242 1.24 -29.20 5.35
C ALA A 242 -0.19 -28.64 5.29
N LYS A 243 -0.56 -27.87 6.31
CA LYS A 243 -1.81 -27.10 6.34
C LYS A 243 -1.66 -25.86 5.48
N LEU A 244 -2.51 -25.72 4.48
CA LEU A 244 -2.40 -24.66 3.51
C LEU A 244 -3.11 -23.40 4.00
N TRP A 245 -2.53 -22.25 3.67
CA TRP A 245 -3.19 -20.96 3.82
C TRP A 245 -4.25 -20.78 2.72
N ASN A 246 -5.46 -20.38 3.10
CA ASN A 246 -6.58 -20.15 2.20
C ASN A 246 -7.40 -18.93 2.60
N VAL A 247 -8.26 -18.47 1.69
CA VAL A 247 -9.26 -17.41 1.94
C VAL A 247 -10.12 -17.77 3.15
N HIS A 248 -10.17 -16.87 4.14
CA HIS A 248 -10.92 -17.01 5.41
C HIS A 248 -10.64 -18.30 6.20
N ALA A 249 -9.61 -19.03 5.80
CA ALA A 249 -9.12 -20.25 6.44
C ALA A 249 -7.58 -20.20 6.49
N ALA A 250 -7.07 -19.10 6.99
CA ALA A 250 -5.63 -18.86 7.11
C ALA A 250 -4.98 -19.85 8.08
N TYR A 251 -3.87 -20.42 7.65
CA TYR A 251 -3.00 -21.19 8.52
C TYR A 251 -1.57 -20.68 8.40
N LEU A 252 -0.97 -20.34 9.55
CA LEU A 252 0.35 -19.74 9.60
C LEU A 252 1.30 -20.58 10.44
N TYR A 253 2.47 -20.87 9.87
CA TYR A 253 3.61 -21.44 10.56
C TYR A 253 4.53 -20.35 11.10
N THR A 254 5.31 -20.65 12.13
CA THR A 254 6.40 -19.77 12.54
C THR A 254 7.67 -20.21 11.81
N PHE A 255 8.22 -19.31 11.01
CA PHE A 255 9.52 -19.44 10.36
C PHE A 255 10.56 -18.76 11.25
N ASN A 256 11.50 -19.54 11.80
CA ASN A 256 12.52 -19.05 12.72
C ASN A 256 13.91 -19.21 12.10
N VAL A 257 14.70 -18.15 12.17
CA VAL A 257 16.07 -18.13 11.66
C VAL A 257 17.00 -17.77 12.81
N ARG A 258 18.06 -18.54 13.00
CA ARG A 258 19.11 -18.27 13.98
C ARG A 258 20.48 -18.25 13.31
N ILE A 259 21.31 -17.28 13.70
CA ILE A 259 22.76 -17.29 13.47
C ILE A 259 23.38 -17.87 14.73
N VAL A 260 24.23 -18.89 14.59
CA VAL A 260 24.81 -19.61 15.72
C VAL A 260 26.33 -19.75 15.62
N ASP A 261 27.00 -19.64 16.79
CA ASP A 261 28.39 -20.02 16.97
C ASP A 261 28.44 -21.19 17.96
N GLY A 262 28.58 -22.41 17.44
CA GLY A 262 28.41 -23.63 18.22
C GLY A 262 27.01 -23.71 18.87
N SER A 263 26.94 -23.57 20.19
CA SER A 263 25.68 -23.58 20.94
C SER A 263 25.14 -22.18 21.27
N GLU A 264 25.91 -21.13 20.99
CA GLU A 264 25.52 -19.75 21.27
C GLU A 264 24.67 -19.19 20.11
N VAL A 265 23.55 -18.52 20.44
CA VAL A 265 22.71 -17.81 19.46
C VAL A 265 23.21 -16.36 19.38
N ILE A 266 23.79 -16.01 18.24
CA ILE A 266 24.26 -14.64 17.94
C ILE A 266 23.07 -13.75 17.59
N ASP A 267 22.21 -14.21 16.66
CA ASP A 267 20.99 -13.50 16.29
C ASP A 267 19.85 -14.49 16.06
N GLU A 268 18.64 -14.04 16.36
CA GLU A 268 17.41 -14.78 16.15
C GLU A 268 16.34 -13.82 15.60
N TYR A 269 15.71 -14.27 14.51
CA TYR A 269 14.55 -13.61 13.92
C TYR A 269 13.47 -14.59 13.54
N TYR A 270 12.22 -14.24 13.79
CA TYR A 270 11.09 -15.08 13.40
C TYR A 270 9.99 -14.26 12.72
N ASP A 271 9.25 -14.91 11.82
CA ASP A 271 8.03 -14.36 11.24
C ASP A 271 7.00 -15.46 10.97
N LYS A 272 5.79 -15.06 10.63
CA LYS A 272 4.73 -15.95 10.23
C LYS A 272 4.74 -16.15 8.71
N ILE A 273 4.63 -17.39 8.27
CA ILE A 273 4.50 -17.74 6.86
C ILE A 273 3.25 -18.59 6.64
N GLY A 274 2.49 -18.30 5.59
CA GLY A 274 1.38 -19.14 5.13
C GLY A 274 1.78 -19.91 3.88
N ILE A 275 1.68 -21.23 3.92
CA ILE A 275 2.04 -22.08 2.79
C ILE A 275 0.91 -22.07 1.77
N ARG A 276 1.18 -21.52 0.58
CA ARG A 276 0.22 -21.47 -0.53
C ARG A 276 0.94 -21.32 -1.86
N THR A 277 0.24 -21.65 -2.95
CA THR A 277 0.59 -21.25 -4.32
C THR A 277 -0.46 -20.31 -4.88
N PHE A 278 -0.05 -19.36 -5.70
CA PHE A 278 -0.98 -18.51 -6.46
C PHE A 278 -0.42 -18.29 -7.88
N GLU A 279 -1.25 -18.54 -8.86
CA GLU A 279 -0.86 -18.44 -10.28
C GLU A 279 -2.02 -17.96 -11.15
N VAL A 280 -1.67 -17.37 -12.30
CA VAL A 280 -2.59 -17.10 -13.41
C VAL A 280 -2.41 -18.19 -14.45
N LYS A 281 -3.46 -18.96 -14.70
CA LYS A 281 -3.40 -20.10 -15.63
C LYS A 281 -4.75 -20.32 -16.31
N ASP A 282 -4.71 -20.57 -17.62
CA ASP A 282 -5.89 -20.90 -18.44
C ASP A 282 -7.06 -19.89 -18.28
N GLY A 283 -6.74 -18.60 -18.15
CA GLY A 283 -7.72 -17.54 -17.98
C GLY A 283 -8.29 -17.38 -16.57
N HIS A 284 -7.73 -18.08 -15.57
CA HIS A 284 -8.20 -18.07 -14.17
C HIS A 284 -7.09 -17.70 -13.19
N PHE A 285 -7.49 -17.24 -12.00
CA PHE A 285 -6.64 -17.20 -10.82
C PHE A 285 -6.76 -18.51 -10.07
N LEU A 286 -5.62 -19.12 -9.72
CA LEU A 286 -5.59 -20.37 -8.97
C LEU A 286 -4.90 -20.15 -7.63
N LEU A 287 -5.61 -20.43 -6.53
CA LEU A 287 -5.07 -20.52 -5.18
C LEU A 287 -4.97 -22.00 -4.80
N ASN A 288 -3.77 -22.47 -4.51
CA ASN A 288 -3.51 -23.90 -4.22
C ASN A 288 -4.06 -24.84 -5.32
N GLY A 289 -3.92 -24.42 -6.58
CA GLY A 289 -4.38 -25.18 -7.73
C GLY A 289 -5.90 -25.14 -7.97
N LYS A 290 -6.68 -24.40 -7.17
CA LYS A 290 -8.13 -24.26 -7.31
C LYS A 290 -8.48 -22.86 -7.76
N SER A 291 -9.46 -22.75 -8.66
CA SER A 291 -9.97 -21.44 -9.13
C SER A 291 -10.48 -20.59 -7.97
N VAL A 292 -10.17 -19.29 -8.03
CA VAL A 292 -10.67 -18.29 -7.08
C VAL A 292 -11.13 -17.05 -7.82
N TYR A 293 -12.37 -16.63 -7.56
CA TYR A 293 -12.93 -15.37 -8.05
C TYR A 293 -12.64 -14.26 -7.06
N LEU A 294 -11.96 -13.17 -7.52
CA LEU A 294 -11.58 -12.05 -6.67
C LEU A 294 -12.75 -11.10 -6.51
N ARG A 295 -13.22 -10.88 -5.28
CA ARG A 295 -14.31 -9.96 -4.97
C ARG A 295 -13.98 -9.12 -3.74
N GLY A 296 -14.15 -7.81 -3.88
CA GLY A 296 -13.78 -6.91 -2.79
C GLY A 296 -13.63 -5.46 -3.21
N PHE A 297 -12.55 -4.84 -2.81
CA PHE A 297 -12.47 -3.38 -2.81
C PHE A 297 -11.14 -2.83 -3.32
N GLY A 298 -11.19 -1.64 -3.99
CA GLY A 298 -10.17 -0.62 -3.78
C GLY A 298 -10.39 0.00 -2.39
N LYS A 299 -9.33 0.30 -1.67
CA LYS A 299 -9.41 0.78 -0.29
C LYS A 299 -8.35 1.88 -0.07
N HIS A 300 -8.59 2.78 0.89
CA HIS A 300 -7.60 3.71 1.41
C HIS A 300 -7.29 3.45 2.90
N GLU A 301 -6.08 3.79 3.34
CA GLU A 301 -5.78 4.03 4.75
C GLU A 301 -6.31 5.42 5.12
N ASP A 302 -7.61 5.55 5.30
CA ASP A 302 -8.26 6.81 5.67
C ASP A 302 -9.30 6.54 6.76
N ALA A 303 -9.20 7.29 7.85
CA ALA A 303 -10.16 7.25 8.93
C ALA A 303 -10.41 8.65 9.47
N ASP A 304 -11.63 8.87 9.99
CA ASP A 304 -12.04 10.15 10.55
C ASP A 304 -11.12 10.55 11.71
N ILE A 305 -10.67 11.80 11.72
CA ILE A 305 -9.69 12.42 12.64
C ILE A 305 -8.26 11.88 12.48
N ARG A 306 -8.08 10.61 12.21
CA ARG A 306 -6.76 9.97 12.14
C ARG A 306 -6.03 10.22 10.83
N GLY A 307 -6.78 10.61 9.78
CA GLY A 307 -6.24 10.66 8.42
C GLY A 307 -5.67 9.30 8.04
N ARG A 308 -4.36 9.22 7.78
CA ARG A 308 -3.64 7.97 7.51
C ARG A 308 -2.85 7.42 8.70
N GLY A 309 -2.98 8.03 9.88
CA GLY A 309 -2.35 7.51 11.09
C GLY A 309 -2.83 6.11 11.42
N LEU A 310 -1.91 5.17 11.63
CA LEU A 310 -2.24 3.78 11.95
C LEU A 310 -3.11 3.68 13.20
N ASP A 311 -4.27 3.06 13.03
CA ASP A 311 -5.19 2.73 14.11
C ASP A 311 -5.68 1.29 13.96
N LEU A 312 -5.12 0.38 14.73
CA LEU A 312 -5.43 -1.04 14.66
C LEU A 312 -6.91 -1.34 14.95
N VAL A 313 -7.60 -0.50 15.71
CA VAL A 313 -9.04 -0.65 15.98
C VAL A 313 -9.84 -0.44 14.70
N THR A 314 -9.54 0.64 13.96
CA THR A 314 -10.16 0.89 12.65
C THR A 314 -9.78 -0.19 11.64
N VAL A 315 -8.53 -0.61 11.60
CA VAL A 315 -8.06 -1.69 10.70
C VAL A 315 -8.83 -2.98 10.96
N LYS A 316 -8.95 -3.39 12.24
CA LYS A 316 -9.72 -4.59 12.61
C LYS A 316 -11.20 -4.45 12.21
N ARG A 317 -11.79 -3.26 12.41
CA ARG A 317 -13.18 -2.99 11.97
C ARG A 317 -13.33 -3.13 10.47
N ASP A 318 -12.36 -2.67 9.69
CA ASP A 318 -12.36 -2.81 8.23
C ASP A 318 -12.40 -4.29 7.81
N TYR A 319 -11.58 -5.14 8.42
CA TYR A 319 -11.59 -6.59 8.16
C TYR A 319 -12.93 -7.25 8.53
N GLU A 320 -13.52 -6.87 9.67
CA GLU A 320 -14.85 -7.39 10.05
C GLU A 320 -15.95 -6.95 9.07
N CYS A 321 -15.91 -5.70 8.58
CA CYS A 321 -16.82 -5.24 7.54
C CYS A 321 -16.63 -6.01 6.23
N MET A 322 -15.38 -6.24 5.81
CA MET A 322 -15.06 -7.01 4.61
C MET A 322 -15.52 -8.47 4.72
N LYS A 323 -15.31 -9.12 5.85
CA LYS A 323 -15.85 -10.47 6.12
C LYS A 323 -17.38 -10.49 6.08
N TRP A 324 -18.00 -9.54 6.78
CA TRP A 324 -19.46 -9.45 6.87
C TRP A 324 -20.10 -9.34 5.48
N ILE A 325 -19.51 -8.58 4.57
CA ILE A 325 -20.02 -8.37 3.22
C ILE A 325 -19.70 -9.53 2.26
N GLY A 326 -18.78 -10.43 2.62
CA GLY A 326 -18.35 -11.56 1.80
C GLY A 326 -17.19 -11.28 0.85
N ALA A 327 -16.43 -10.21 1.09
CA ALA A 327 -15.22 -9.92 0.32
C ALA A 327 -14.09 -10.90 0.65
N ASN A 328 -13.22 -11.18 -0.32
CA ASN A 328 -12.03 -12.02 -0.14
C ASN A 328 -10.73 -11.34 -0.57
N CYS A 329 -10.82 -10.16 -1.19
CA CYS A 329 -9.67 -9.46 -1.77
C CYS A 329 -9.79 -7.94 -1.57
N PHE A 330 -8.66 -7.26 -1.52
CA PHE A 330 -8.60 -5.81 -1.70
C PHE A 330 -7.30 -5.39 -2.38
N ARG A 331 -7.32 -4.22 -3.01
CA ARG A 331 -6.14 -3.55 -3.56
C ARG A 331 -5.72 -2.44 -2.60
N THR A 332 -4.43 -2.37 -2.30
CA THR A 332 -3.86 -1.30 -1.47
C THR A 332 -3.76 0.01 -2.24
N SER A 333 -4.92 0.56 -2.61
CA SER A 333 -4.98 1.79 -3.40
C SER A 333 -4.57 3.00 -2.57
N HIS A 334 -3.67 3.84 -3.01
CA HIS A 334 -2.79 3.73 -4.19
C HIS A 334 -1.34 3.74 -3.69
N TYR A 335 -1.03 2.96 -2.64
CA TYR A 335 0.27 2.93 -1.95
C TYR A 335 0.38 1.70 -1.03
N PRO A 336 1.59 1.25 -0.70
CA PRO A 336 1.76 0.18 0.29
C PRO A 336 1.24 0.62 1.67
N TYR A 337 0.46 -0.22 2.31
CA TYR A 337 -0.14 0.04 3.63
C TYR A 337 0.84 -0.22 4.78
N ALA A 338 0.42 0.05 6.01
CA ALA A 338 1.18 -0.31 7.20
C ALA A 338 1.36 -1.83 7.27
N GLU A 339 2.52 -2.28 7.73
CA GLU A 339 2.89 -3.71 7.77
C GLU A 339 1.90 -4.53 8.62
N GLU A 340 1.33 -3.91 9.65
CA GLU A 340 0.34 -4.50 10.52
C GLU A 340 -0.96 -4.88 9.78
N LEU A 341 -1.31 -4.19 8.67
CA LEU A 341 -2.44 -4.58 7.83
C LEU A 341 -2.16 -5.89 7.07
N TYR A 342 -0.95 -6.05 6.53
CA TYR A 342 -0.58 -7.30 5.84
C TYR A 342 -0.52 -8.48 6.81
N GLN A 343 0.06 -8.28 8.01
CA GLN A 343 0.05 -9.29 9.07
C GLN A 343 -1.37 -9.71 9.43
N MET A 344 -2.28 -8.74 9.58
CA MET A 344 -3.69 -9.02 9.84
C MET A 344 -4.37 -9.72 8.65
N ALA A 345 -4.04 -9.35 7.39
CA ALA A 345 -4.54 -10.04 6.21
C ALA A 345 -4.08 -11.50 6.14
N ASP A 346 -2.81 -11.75 6.50
CA ASP A 346 -2.27 -13.12 6.61
C ASP A 346 -3.03 -13.94 7.66
N GLU A 347 -3.38 -13.35 8.80
CA GLU A 347 -4.13 -14.00 9.88
C GLU A 347 -5.61 -14.20 9.55
N GLU A 348 -6.21 -13.25 8.85
CA GLU A 348 -7.64 -13.22 8.53
C GLU A 348 -8.00 -13.94 7.22
N GLY A 349 -7.00 -14.26 6.40
CA GLY A 349 -7.19 -14.96 5.12
C GLY A 349 -7.75 -14.07 4.01
N PHE A 350 -7.21 -12.84 3.84
CA PHE A 350 -7.55 -11.95 2.73
C PHE A 350 -6.45 -11.95 1.67
N LEU A 351 -6.86 -11.87 0.41
CA LEU A 351 -5.97 -11.69 -0.74
C LEU A 351 -5.69 -10.20 -0.95
N ILE A 352 -4.44 -9.85 -1.23
CA ILE A 352 -4.00 -8.48 -1.48
C ILE A 352 -3.38 -8.36 -2.87
N ILE A 353 -3.87 -7.39 -3.65
CA ILE A 353 -3.14 -6.84 -4.79
C ILE A 353 -2.40 -5.62 -4.25
N ASP A 354 -1.09 -5.74 -4.11
CA ASP A 354 -0.26 -4.71 -3.48
C ASP A 354 0.21 -3.68 -4.50
N GLU A 355 -0.05 -2.39 -4.22
CA GLU A 355 0.17 -1.32 -5.19
C GLU A 355 1.24 -0.33 -4.74
N VAL A 356 2.17 -0.04 -5.64
CA VAL A 356 3.20 0.99 -5.46
C VAL A 356 2.57 2.38 -5.55
N PRO A 357 3.11 3.44 -4.89
CA PRO A 357 2.46 4.75 -4.84
C PRO A 357 2.54 5.55 -6.15
N ALA A 358 2.48 4.86 -7.29
CA ALA A 358 2.59 5.42 -8.63
C ALA A 358 1.23 5.82 -9.20
N VAL A 359 0.67 6.90 -8.67
CA VAL A 359 -0.62 7.48 -9.06
C VAL A 359 -0.46 8.98 -9.35
N GLY A 360 -1.39 9.54 -10.13
CA GLY A 360 -1.31 10.92 -10.59
C GLY A 360 -0.44 11.11 -11.83
N LEU A 361 -0.07 10.03 -12.52
CA LEU A 361 0.76 10.04 -13.72
C LEU A 361 -0.09 10.25 -14.98
N MET A 362 -0.93 11.31 -14.95
CA MET A 362 -1.90 11.63 -16.01
C MET A 362 -1.75 13.06 -16.49
N GLU A 363 -1.54 13.25 -17.77
CA GLU A 363 -1.41 14.58 -18.40
C GLU A 363 -2.66 15.46 -18.23
N SER A 364 -3.85 14.87 -18.34
CA SER A 364 -5.12 15.63 -18.27
C SER A 364 -5.35 16.31 -16.91
N THR A 365 -5.06 15.63 -15.81
CA THR A 365 -5.23 16.18 -14.45
C THR A 365 -4.26 17.33 -14.19
N MET A 366 -3.02 17.17 -14.63
CA MET A 366 -1.98 18.20 -14.50
C MET A 366 -2.33 19.47 -15.26
N ASN A 367 -2.76 19.33 -16.50
CA ASN A 367 -3.12 20.48 -17.33
C ASN A 367 -4.32 21.23 -16.79
N PHE A 368 -5.31 20.54 -16.21
CA PHE A 368 -6.45 21.16 -15.57
C PHE A 368 -6.02 21.99 -14.34
N LEU A 369 -5.18 21.43 -13.49
CA LEU A 369 -4.65 22.13 -12.31
C LEU A 369 -3.76 23.31 -12.71
N ALA A 370 -2.88 23.14 -13.68
CA ALA A 370 -2.04 24.22 -14.20
C ALA A 370 -2.89 25.36 -14.79
N ALA A 371 -3.93 25.04 -15.55
CA ALA A 371 -4.84 26.02 -16.12
C ALA A 371 -5.64 26.78 -15.01
N SER A 372 -6.09 26.07 -13.98
CA SER A 372 -6.80 26.69 -12.86
C SER A 372 -5.93 27.66 -12.04
N GLN A 373 -4.61 27.50 -12.10
CA GLN A 373 -3.62 28.38 -11.49
C GLN A 373 -3.10 29.48 -12.44
N GLY A 374 -3.69 29.61 -13.63
CA GLY A 374 -3.24 30.55 -14.64
C GLY A 374 -1.91 30.18 -15.32
N ASN A 375 -1.44 28.97 -15.15
CA ASN A 375 -0.21 28.49 -15.76
C ASN A 375 -0.54 27.70 -17.05
N GLY A 376 -0.13 28.22 -18.19
CA GLY A 376 -0.34 27.59 -19.49
C GLY A 376 0.71 26.52 -19.86
N LYS A 377 1.66 26.20 -18.97
CA LYS A 377 2.67 25.20 -19.25
C LYS A 377 2.07 23.79 -19.17
N LYS A 378 2.07 23.07 -20.28
CA LYS A 378 1.76 21.64 -20.27
C LYS A 378 2.92 20.86 -19.64
N VAL A 379 2.58 19.94 -18.76
CA VAL A 379 3.52 18.95 -18.24
C VAL A 379 3.10 17.60 -18.79
N GLY A 380 4.03 16.89 -19.41
CA GLY A 380 3.81 15.53 -19.90
C GLY A 380 4.52 14.54 -19.01
N PHE A 381 3.82 13.50 -18.55
CA PHE A 381 4.49 12.33 -18.02
C PHE A 381 5.07 11.51 -19.16
N PHE A 382 6.12 10.75 -18.87
CA PHE A 382 6.86 9.95 -19.87
C PHE A 382 7.58 10.76 -20.96
N GLU A 383 7.85 12.04 -20.69
CA GLU A 383 8.70 12.89 -21.52
C GLU A 383 10.17 12.86 -21.05
N LYS A 384 11.11 13.25 -21.91
CA LYS A 384 12.56 13.17 -21.63
C LYS A 384 13.01 13.89 -20.37
N GLU A 385 12.31 14.96 -19.97
CA GLU A 385 12.71 15.83 -18.84
C GLU A 385 12.23 15.29 -17.48
N THR A 386 11.07 14.60 -17.45
CA THR A 386 10.48 14.06 -16.21
C THR A 386 10.76 12.58 -16.01
N THR A 387 10.82 11.82 -17.08
CA THR A 387 10.85 10.35 -17.08
C THR A 387 12.04 9.74 -16.34
N PRO A 388 13.31 10.19 -16.56
CA PRO A 388 14.45 9.49 -15.95
C PRO A 388 14.40 9.52 -14.42
N LYS A 389 14.17 10.70 -13.81
CA LYS A 389 14.13 10.86 -12.37
C LYS A 389 12.91 10.19 -11.75
N LEU A 390 11.75 10.32 -12.38
CA LEU A 390 10.52 9.65 -11.95
C LEU A 390 10.67 8.13 -12.01
N LEU A 391 11.26 7.58 -13.09
CA LEU A 391 11.49 6.15 -13.26
C LEU A 391 12.46 5.60 -12.21
N GLU A 392 13.48 6.35 -11.85
CA GLU A 392 14.45 5.99 -10.81
C GLU A 392 13.78 5.89 -9.43
N ASN A 393 12.99 6.91 -9.06
CA ASN A 393 12.21 6.91 -7.83
C ASN A 393 11.17 5.78 -7.81
N HIS A 394 10.54 5.50 -8.95
CA HIS A 394 9.56 4.42 -9.08
C HIS A 394 10.22 3.04 -8.90
N LYS A 395 11.36 2.81 -9.53
CA LYS A 395 12.12 1.56 -9.33
C LYS A 395 12.53 1.36 -7.89
N ALA A 396 12.96 2.42 -7.21
CA ALA A 396 13.32 2.35 -5.79
C ALA A 396 12.11 2.00 -4.92
N ALA A 397 10.98 2.69 -5.10
CA ALA A 397 9.75 2.42 -4.35
C ALA A 397 9.21 1.00 -4.60
N LEU A 398 9.24 0.53 -5.86
CA LEU A 398 8.82 -0.82 -6.23
C LEU A 398 9.74 -1.88 -5.61
N THR A 399 11.04 -1.65 -5.60
CA THR A 399 12.03 -2.54 -4.97
C THR A 399 11.80 -2.65 -3.47
N ASP A 400 11.62 -1.54 -2.80
CA ASP A 400 11.38 -1.52 -1.35
C ASP A 400 10.04 -2.18 -0.99
N MET A 401 8.97 -1.93 -1.75
CA MET A 401 7.67 -2.57 -1.55
C MET A 401 7.77 -4.10 -1.68
N ILE A 402 8.32 -4.60 -2.78
CA ILE A 402 8.44 -6.05 -3.00
C ILE A 402 9.34 -6.69 -1.94
N ASN A 403 10.48 -6.08 -1.61
CA ASN A 403 11.38 -6.61 -0.59
C ASN A 403 10.75 -6.65 0.80
N ARG A 404 9.90 -5.67 1.14
CA ARG A 404 9.16 -5.64 2.40
C ARG A 404 8.09 -6.73 2.46
N ASP A 405 7.30 -6.89 1.37
CA ASP A 405 6.04 -7.63 1.40
C ASP A 405 6.12 -9.03 0.77
N LYS A 406 7.28 -9.42 0.23
CA LYS A 406 7.49 -10.69 -0.50
C LYS A 406 7.14 -11.97 0.26
N ASN A 407 7.14 -11.96 1.59
CA ASN A 407 6.86 -13.14 2.41
C ASN A 407 5.40 -13.24 2.89
N HIS A 408 4.59 -12.19 2.71
CA HIS A 408 3.18 -12.22 3.11
C HIS A 408 2.37 -13.20 2.26
N ALA A 409 1.67 -14.11 2.92
CA ALA A 409 0.80 -15.08 2.25
C ALA A 409 -0.40 -14.41 1.57
N SER A 410 -0.89 -13.32 2.13
CA SER A 410 -1.98 -12.50 1.60
C SER A 410 -1.65 -11.83 0.26
N VAL A 411 -0.40 -11.44 0.02
CA VAL A 411 0.00 -10.72 -1.21
C VAL A 411 0.08 -11.70 -2.38
N ILE A 412 -0.81 -11.54 -3.36
CA ILE A 412 -0.97 -12.44 -4.50
C ILE A 412 -0.49 -11.85 -5.83
N ALA A 413 -0.42 -10.52 -5.93
CA ALA A 413 -0.04 -9.83 -7.15
C ALA A 413 0.52 -8.45 -6.85
N TRP A 414 1.31 -7.91 -7.78
CA TRP A 414 1.85 -6.57 -7.75
C TRP A 414 1.14 -5.66 -8.74
N SER A 415 0.61 -4.54 -8.27
CA SER A 415 0.07 -3.46 -9.09
C SER A 415 1.13 -2.37 -9.25
N ILE A 416 1.63 -2.22 -10.47
CA ILE A 416 2.82 -1.42 -10.76
C ILE A 416 2.50 0.08 -10.90
N LEU A 417 1.27 0.43 -11.27
CA LEU A 417 0.80 1.81 -11.45
C LEU A 417 -0.73 1.87 -11.27
N ASN A 418 -1.23 3.06 -10.92
CA ASN A 418 -2.65 3.36 -11.05
C ASN A 418 -2.87 4.46 -12.09
N GLU A 419 -3.72 4.18 -13.07
CA GLU A 419 -4.24 5.11 -14.08
C GLU A 419 -3.18 5.98 -14.77
N PRO A 420 -2.04 5.42 -15.21
CA PRO A 420 -1.05 6.22 -15.92
C PRO A 420 -1.54 6.66 -17.29
N GLU A 421 -0.84 7.62 -17.92
CA GLU A 421 -1.07 8.03 -19.31
C GLU A 421 -0.73 6.91 -20.31
N CYS A 422 -1.60 5.91 -20.40
CA CYS A 422 -1.36 4.68 -21.15
C CYS A 422 -1.41 4.86 -22.69
N THR A 423 -1.69 6.06 -23.19
CA THR A 423 -1.85 6.31 -24.63
C THR A 423 -0.66 7.05 -25.24
N SER A 424 0.24 7.59 -24.43
CA SER A 424 1.41 8.35 -24.88
C SER A 424 2.49 7.46 -25.50
N GLU A 425 3.37 8.03 -26.34
CA GLU A 425 4.44 7.29 -27.01
C GLU A 425 5.49 6.75 -26.03
N GLY A 426 5.75 7.45 -24.93
CA GLY A 426 6.73 7.06 -23.90
C GLY A 426 6.26 5.95 -22.96
N THR A 427 4.99 5.57 -22.98
CA THR A 427 4.38 4.63 -22.04
C THR A 427 5.11 3.29 -21.95
N GLU A 428 5.36 2.64 -23.08
CA GLU A 428 6.00 1.31 -23.10
C GLU A 428 7.43 1.37 -22.56
N ALA A 429 8.18 2.40 -22.95
CA ALA A 429 9.56 2.60 -22.48
C ALA A 429 9.64 2.84 -20.96
N TYR A 430 8.60 3.44 -20.39
CA TYR A 430 8.51 3.66 -18.94
C TYR A 430 8.06 2.41 -18.20
N ILE A 431 7.01 1.73 -18.67
CA ILE A 431 6.36 0.62 -17.96
C ILE A 431 7.19 -0.67 -18.02
N LYS A 432 7.74 -1.03 -19.17
CA LYS A 432 8.46 -2.30 -19.35
C LYS A 432 9.56 -2.55 -18.32
N PRO A 433 10.49 -1.60 -18.06
CA PRO A 433 11.55 -1.81 -17.06
C PRO A 433 11.04 -2.07 -15.64
N LEU A 434 9.84 -1.56 -15.30
CA LEU A 434 9.22 -1.78 -13.98
C LEU A 434 8.65 -3.19 -13.88
N PHE A 435 8.00 -3.69 -14.94
CA PHE A 435 7.51 -5.07 -14.98
C PHE A 435 8.66 -6.07 -14.96
N ASP A 436 9.73 -5.81 -15.70
CA ASP A 436 10.93 -6.65 -15.69
C ASP A 436 11.55 -6.69 -14.29
N LEU A 437 11.72 -5.53 -13.64
CA LEU A 437 12.25 -5.42 -12.29
C LEU A 437 11.40 -6.18 -11.27
N ALA A 438 10.07 -6.00 -11.28
CA ALA A 438 9.18 -6.71 -10.36
C ALA A 438 9.30 -8.24 -10.51
N HIS A 439 9.42 -8.72 -11.75
CA HIS A 439 9.64 -10.15 -12.00
C HIS A 439 11.03 -10.62 -11.52
N GLU A 440 12.06 -9.80 -11.69
CA GLU A 440 13.42 -10.15 -11.29
C GLU A 440 13.54 -10.31 -9.78
N ILE A 441 13.02 -9.34 -9.02
CA ILE A 441 13.25 -9.25 -7.57
C ILE A 441 12.26 -10.04 -6.72
N ASP A 442 11.04 -10.36 -7.21
CA ASP A 442 10.10 -11.20 -6.45
C ASP A 442 10.52 -12.68 -6.53
N PRO A 443 10.90 -13.31 -5.41
CA PRO A 443 11.30 -14.72 -5.40
C PRO A 443 10.15 -15.66 -5.78
N GLN A 444 8.91 -15.30 -5.49
CA GLN A 444 7.72 -16.13 -5.80
C GLN A 444 7.17 -15.89 -7.21
N LYS A 445 7.73 -14.91 -7.96
CA LYS A 445 7.29 -14.57 -9.34
C LYS A 445 5.78 -14.36 -9.46
N ARG A 446 5.20 -13.62 -8.51
CA ARG A 446 3.77 -13.29 -8.49
C ARG A 446 3.33 -12.56 -9.76
N PRO A 447 2.06 -12.72 -10.15
CA PRO A 447 1.47 -11.98 -11.26
C PRO A 447 1.57 -10.46 -11.06
N ARG A 448 1.73 -9.75 -12.19
CA ARG A 448 1.88 -8.29 -12.24
C ARG A 448 0.81 -7.67 -13.10
N THR A 449 0.33 -6.52 -12.69
CA THR A 449 -0.68 -5.74 -13.41
C THR A 449 -0.47 -4.24 -13.17
N TYR A 450 -1.29 -3.42 -13.79
CA TYR A 450 -1.55 -2.05 -13.39
C TYR A 450 -2.99 -1.67 -13.71
N ALA A 451 -3.57 -0.74 -12.95
CA ALA A 451 -4.95 -0.29 -13.17
C ALA A 451 -5.02 0.63 -14.39
N ILE A 452 -5.73 0.18 -15.45
CA ILE A 452 -5.84 0.89 -16.72
C ILE A 452 -6.95 1.93 -16.65
N ILE A 453 -6.59 3.19 -16.89
CA ILE A 453 -7.50 4.33 -16.88
C ILE A 453 -8.64 4.19 -17.91
N MET A 454 -9.82 4.74 -17.59
CA MET A 454 -11.04 4.63 -18.41
C MET A 454 -10.96 5.23 -19.82
N LYS A 455 -9.99 6.14 -20.10
CA LYS A 455 -9.77 6.68 -21.45
C LYS A 455 -8.90 5.81 -22.36
N SER A 456 -8.35 4.71 -21.83
CA SER A 456 -7.52 3.77 -22.56
C SER A 456 -8.32 2.54 -22.95
N PHE A 457 -8.55 2.40 -24.25
CA PHE A 457 -9.32 1.31 -24.87
C PHE A 457 -8.42 0.18 -25.38
N PRO A 458 -8.98 -0.99 -25.73
CA PRO A 458 -8.21 -2.15 -26.17
C PRO A 458 -7.18 -1.88 -27.28
N ASN A 459 -7.53 -0.99 -28.20
CA ASN A 459 -6.71 -0.64 -29.38
C ASN A 459 -5.80 0.58 -29.18
N THR A 460 -5.91 1.29 -28.06
CA THR A 460 -5.14 2.51 -27.76
C THR A 460 -4.25 2.38 -26.52
N SER A 461 -4.55 1.42 -25.64
CA SER A 461 -3.78 1.17 -24.44
C SER A 461 -2.41 0.62 -24.80
N LYS A 462 -1.38 1.27 -24.25
CA LYS A 462 0.02 0.83 -24.36
C LYS A 462 0.48 0.29 -23.00
N GLY A 463 1.32 -0.75 -23.02
CA GLY A 463 1.82 -1.38 -21.79
C GLY A 463 0.98 -2.55 -21.26
N GLN A 464 -0.27 -2.72 -21.70
CA GLN A 464 -1.12 -3.84 -21.30
C GLN A 464 -0.53 -5.23 -21.64
N GLN A 465 0.33 -5.30 -22.67
CA GLN A 465 0.98 -6.55 -23.09
C GLN A 465 1.94 -7.10 -22.03
N PHE A 466 2.41 -6.27 -21.10
CA PHE A 466 3.29 -6.69 -20.01
C PHE A 466 2.53 -7.26 -18.80
N CYS A 467 1.21 -7.03 -18.74
CA CYS A 467 0.38 -7.52 -17.65
C CYS A 467 0.15 -9.03 -17.73
N ASP A 468 0.25 -9.73 -16.61
CA ASP A 468 -0.10 -11.15 -16.48
C ASP A 468 -1.63 -11.34 -16.43
N PHE A 469 -2.37 -10.32 -15.99
CA PHE A 469 -3.83 -10.21 -16.06
C PHE A 469 -4.22 -8.74 -16.26
N ILE A 470 -5.39 -8.49 -16.85
CA ILE A 470 -5.85 -7.13 -17.18
C ILE A 470 -6.65 -6.56 -16.01
N SER A 471 -6.32 -5.34 -15.59
CA SER A 471 -7.02 -4.59 -14.53
C SER A 471 -7.60 -3.30 -15.10
N LEU A 472 -8.92 -3.14 -14.99
CA LEU A 472 -9.63 -1.99 -15.56
C LEU A 472 -10.30 -1.14 -14.47
N ASN A 473 -10.13 0.19 -14.60
CA ASN A 473 -10.96 1.17 -13.90
C ASN A 473 -12.03 1.67 -14.86
N ARG A 474 -13.32 1.37 -14.60
CA ARG A 474 -14.43 1.70 -15.51
C ARG A 474 -15.62 2.26 -14.75
N TYR A 475 -16.13 3.37 -15.26
CA TYR A 475 -17.20 4.14 -14.63
C TYR A 475 -18.35 4.47 -15.59
N TYR A 476 -18.76 3.51 -16.42
CA TYR A 476 -19.95 3.63 -17.27
C TYR A 476 -21.21 3.80 -16.41
N GLY A 477 -22.00 4.83 -16.70
CA GLY A 477 -23.14 5.23 -15.87
C GLY A 477 -22.76 6.22 -14.75
N TRP A 478 -21.47 6.59 -14.59
CA TRP A 478 -21.03 7.63 -13.65
C TRP A 478 -20.23 8.73 -14.36
N TYR A 479 -18.91 8.59 -14.51
CA TYR A 479 -18.10 9.58 -15.25
C TYR A 479 -18.33 9.51 -16.75
N VAL A 480 -18.64 8.33 -17.27
CA VAL A 480 -18.96 8.12 -18.67
C VAL A 480 -20.47 7.87 -18.77
N MET A 481 -21.18 8.72 -19.52
CA MET A 481 -22.64 8.66 -19.70
C MET A 481 -23.46 8.78 -18.40
N GLY A 482 -22.93 9.36 -17.34
CA GLY A 482 -23.68 9.67 -16.12
C GLY A 482 -24.78 10.69 -16.43
N GLY A 483 -25.99 10.47 -15.86
CA GLY A 483 -27.16 11.29 -16.14
C GLY A 483 -27.85 10.99 -17.47
N MET A 484 -27.29 10.10 -18.29
CA MET A 484 -27.96 9.44 -19.40
C MET A 484 -28.62 8.14 -18.90
N GLY A 485 -29.37 7.44 -19.73
CA GLY A 485 -29.97 6.16 -19.31
C GLY A 485 -28.89 5.12 -18.93
N ILE A 486 -29.07 4.41 -17.82
CA ILE A 486 -28.16 3.33 -17.39
C ILE A 486 -28.09 2.23 -18.46
N SER A 487 -29.21 1.93 -19.15
CA SER A 487 -29.25 0.99 -20.25
C SER A 487 -28.35 1.38 -21.44
N ASP A 488 -28.24 2.68 -21.74
CA ASP A 488 -27.36 3.16 -22.81
C ASP A 488 -25.90 3.06 -22.39
N ALA A 489 -25.58 3.31 -21.13
CA ALA A 489 -24.27 3.11 -20.55
C ALA A 489 -23.85 1.62 -20.60
N GLU A 490 -24.78 0.70 -20.33
CA GLU A 490 -24.55 -0.75 -20.45
C GLU A 490 -24.19 -1.15 -21.88
N VAL A 491 -24.92 -0.66 -22.90
CA VAL A 491 -24.62 -0.95 -24.30
C VAL A 491 -23.21 -0.48 -24.68
N ALA A 492 -22.83 0.71 -24.25
CA ALA A 492 -21.49 1.24 -24.52
C ALA A 492 -20.41 0.41 -23.79
N PHE A 493 -20.67 -0.01 -22.57
CA PHE A 493 -19.75 -0.84 -21.78
C PHE A 493 -19.56 -2.22 -22.42
N ARG A 494 -20.62 -2.89 -22.81
CA ARG A 494 -20.53 -4.20 -23.51
C ARG A 494 -19.74 -4.10 -24.79
N ARG A 495 -19.88 -3.01 -25.57
CA ARG A 495 -19.07 -2.79 -26.78
C ARG A 495 -17.57 -2.69 -26.47
N GLU A 496 -17.18 -2.06 -25.37
CA GLU A 496 -15.79 -2.03 -24.93
C GLU A 496 -15.32 -3.43 -24.53
N MET A 497 -16.15 -4.19 -23.77
CA MET A 497 -15.82 -5.56 -23.35
C MET A 497 -15.61 -6.50 -24.54
N ASP A 498 -16.44 -6.39 -25.58
CA ASP A 498 -16.26 -7.13 -26.85
C ASP A 498 -14.92 -6.77 -27.54
N GLY A 499 -14.46 -5.55 -27.35
CA GLY A 499 -13.14 -5.10 -27.81
C GLY A 499 -12.00 -5.75 -27.03
N TRP A 500 -12.12 -5.78 -25.71
CA TRP A 500 -11.12 -6.42 -24.83
C TRP A 500 -11.02 -7.92 -25.08
N ALA A 501 -12.16 -8.61 -25.28
CA ALA A 501 -12.19 -10.05 -25.59
C ALA A 501 -11.24 -10.43 -26.75
N LYS A 502 -11.03 -9.52 -27.71
CA LYS A 502 -10.18 -9.76 -28.89
C LYS A 502 -8.67 -9.65 -28.60
N VAL A 503 -8.27 -9.01 -27.51
CA VAL A 503 -6.85 -8.70 -27.22
C VAL A 503 -6.34 -9.34 -25.91
N LEU A 504 -7.20 -10.04 -25.17
CA LEU A 504 -6.82 -10.68 -23.90
C LEU A 504 -5.78 -11.79 -24.07
N ASN A 505 -5.79 -12.50 -25.19
CA ASN A 505 -4.89 -13.63 -25.43
C ASN A 505 -4.90 -14.68 -24.30
N GLY A 506 -6.10 -15.02 -23.79
CA GLY A 506 -6.28 -16.01 -22.73
C GLY A 506 -6.00 -15.51 -21.31
N ARG A 507 -5.68 -14.23 -21.12
CA ARG A 507 -5.48 -13.63 -19.79
C ARG A 507 -6.81 -13.34 -19.13
N PRO A 508 -6.93 -13.54 -17.80
CA PRO A 508 -8.10 -13.09 -17.06
C PRO A 508 -8.13 -11.57 -16.93
N MET A 509 -9.31 -11.04 -16.65
CA MET A 509 -9.54 -9.62 -16.39
C MET A 509 -10.20 -9.44 -15.03
N ILE A 510 -9.85 -8.34 -14.35
CA ILE A 510 -10.56 -7.86 -13.17
C ILE A 510 -10.93 -6.38 -13.35
N PHE A 511 -12.00 -5.97 -12.69
CA PHE A 511 -12.27 -4.56 -12.47
C PHE A 511 -11.64 -4.13 -11.16
N THR A 512 -10.68 -3.21 -11.23
CA THR A 512 -9.99 -2.67 -10.06
C THR A 512 -10.68 -1.44 -9.50
N GLU A 513 -11.54 -0.81 -10.32
CA GLU A 513 -12.42 0.27 -9.87
C GLU A 513 -13.70 0.35 -10.72
N TYR A 514 -14.82 0.42 -10.05
CA TYR A 514 -16.14 0.83 -10.54
C TYR A 514 -16.95 1.33 -9.33
N GLY A 515 -17.75 2.37 -9.48
CA GLY A 515 -18.52 2.92 -8.36
C GLY A 515 -19.17 4.26 -8.68
N ALA A 516 -20.19 4.62 -7.93
CA ALA A 516 -20.89 5.89 -8.01
C ALA A 516 -20.89 6.60 -6.66
N ASP A 517 -20.60 7.91 -6.66
CA ASP A 517 -20.72 8.72 -5.43
C ASP A 517 -22.15 8.74 -4.93
N THR A 518 -22.34 8.58 -3.61
CA THR A 518 -23.65 8.39 -2.99
C THR A 518 -23.69 8.97 -1.60
N MET A 519 -24.67 9.82 -1.35
CA MET A 519 -24.89 10.40 -0.03
C MET A 519 -25.62 9.41 0.88
N PRO A 520 -25.12 9.12 2.10
CA PRO A 520 -25.67 8.05 2.96
C PRO A 520 -27.14 8.21 3.35
N SER A 521 -27.69 9.41 3.28
CA SER A 521 -29.08 9.71 3.67
C SER A 521 -29.96 10.11 2.50
N GLU A 522 -29.46 10.02 1.25
CA GLU A 522 -30.19 10.51 0.09
C GLU A 522 -30.95 9.38 -0.59
N HIS A 523 -32.28 9.44 -0.50
CA HIS A 523 -33.24 8.55 -1.17
C HIS A 523 -34.10 9.35 -2.15
N LYS A 524 -34.29 8.83 -3.37
CA LYS A 524 -35.09 9.49 -4.43
C LYS A 524 -35.92 8.51 -5.22
N LEU A 525 -37.16 8.94 -5.53
CA LEU A 525 -38.07 8.29 -6.47
C LEU A 525 -38.54 9.30 -7.53
N PRO A 526 -38.23 9.10 -8.82
CA PRO A 526 -37.34 8.08 -9.37
C PRO A 526 -35.88 8.28 -8.90
N SER A 527 -35.05 7.25 -9.10
CA SER A 527 -33.63 7.30 -8.76
C SER A 527 -32.91 8.40 -9.53
N VAL A 528 -31.98 9.07 -8.88
CA VAL A 528 -31.12 10.12 -9.47
C VAL A 528 -29.68 9.93 -8.99
N MET A 529 -28.72 10.41 -9.78
CA MET A 529 -27.32 10.42 -9.37
C MET A 529 -27.17 10.95 -7.94
N TRP A 530 -26.27 10.40 -7.15
CA TRP A 530 -25.99 10.65 -5.73
C TRP A 530 -26.98 9.98 -4.75
N SER A 531 -28.14 9.46 -5.19
CA SER A 531 -29.05 8.69 -4.33
C SER A 531 -28.57 7.25 -4.14
N GLN A 532 -29.03 6.60 -3.08
CA GLN A 532 -28.70 5.20 -2.79
C GLN A 532 -29.33 4.25 -3.80
N GLU A 533 -30.52 4.56 -4.29
CA GLU A 533 -31.17 3.83 -5.36
C GLU A 533 -30.34 3.83 -6.64
N TYR A 534 -29.80 5.00 -7.03
CA TYR A 534 -28.95 5.10 -8.23
C TYR A 534 -27.65 4.29 -8.07
N GLN A 535 -27.06 4.31 -6.88
CA GLN A 535 -25.86 3.50 -6.62
C GLN A 535 -26.16 2.02 -6.83
N ASN A 536 -27.31 1.51 -6.34
CA ASN A 536 -27.69 0.12 -6.52
C ASN A 536 -27.98 -0.22 -7.99
N GLU A 537 -28.71 0.62 -8.72
CA GLU A 537 -28.97 0.43 -10.16
C GLU A 537 -27.67 0.43 -10.99
N TYR A 538 -26.75 1.33 -10.65
CA TYR A 538 -25.41 1.39 -11.25
C TYR A 538 -24.64 0.10 -11.01
N LEU A 539 -24.66 -0.42 -9.78
CA LEU A 539 -23.98 -1.66 -9.41
C LEU A 539 -24.58 -2.88 -10.12
N ASP A 540 -25.90 -2.98 -10.19
CA ASP A 540 -26.59 -4.05 -10.92
C ASP A 540 -26.21 -4.08 -12.39
N MET A 541 -26.16 -2.93 -13.05
CA MET A 541 -25.73 -2.82 -14.44
C MET A 541 -24.30 -3.33 -14.62
N ASN A 542 -23.37 -2.90 -13.75
CA ASN A 542 -21.96 -3.36 -13.82
C ASN A 542 -21.86 -4.88 -13.60
N HIS A 543 -22.56 -5.42 -12.59
CA HIS A 543 -22.54 -6.85 -12.29
C HIS A 543 -23.15 -7.68 -13.45
N ASN A 544 -24.20 -7.20 -14.10
CA ASN A 544 -24.77 -7.85 -15.29
C ASN A 544 -23.77 -7.91 -16.44
N VAL A 545 -22.97 -6.86 -16.63
CA VAL A 545 -21.89 -6.86 -17.62
C VAL A 545 -20.81 -7.86 -17.22
N PHE A 546 -20.33 -7.81 -15.98
CA PHE A 546 -19.27 -8.72 -15.50
C PHE A 546 -19.66 -10.18 -15.64
N ASP A 547 -20.89 -10.52 -15.24
CA ASP A 547 -21.41 -11.90 -15.28
C ASP A 547 -21.53 -12.46 -16.69
N SER A 548 -21.65 -11.59 -17.70
CA SER A 548 -21.79 -11.97 -19.11
C SER A 548 -20.49 -12.37 -19.81
N TYR A 549 -19.33 -12.19 -19.16
CA TYR A 549 -18.02 -12.46 -19.76
C TYR A 549 -17.19 -13.38 -18.86
N ASP A 550 -16.91 -14.60 -19.32
CA ASP A 550 -16.17 -15.61 -18.54
C ASP A 550 -14.75 -15.18 -18.19
N PHE A 551 -14.11 -14.35 -19.01
CA PHE A 551 -12.78 -13.83 -18.74
C PHE A 551 -12.74 -12.79 -17.62
N VAL A 552 -13.88 -12.28 -17.13
CA VAL A 552 -13.95 -11.43 -15.95
C VAL A 552 -13.88 -12.31 -14.71
N GLN A 553 -12.73 -12.30 -14.06
CA GLN A 553 -12.39 -13.16 -12.93
C GLN A 553 -12.28 -12.39 -11.61
N GLY A 554 -12.75 -11.14 -11.57
CA GLY A 554 -12.78 -10.37 -10.34
C GLY A 554 -13.42 -8.99 -10.46
N GLU A 555 -13.94 -8.53 -9.32
CA GLU A 555 -14.65 -7.27 -9.15
C GLU A 555 -14.23 -6.61 -7.84
N LEU A 556 -13.44 -5.51 -7.93
CA LEU A 556 -13.05 -4.68 -6.80
C LEU A 556 -13.75 -3.33 -6.93
N VAL A 557 -14.75 -3.10 -6.08
CA VAL A 557 -15.51 -1.85 -6.13
C VAL A 557 -14.70 -0.67 -5.58
N TRP A 558 -14.82 0.47 -6.20
CA TRP A 558 -14.34 1.76 -5.70
C TRP A 558 -15.46 2.49 -4.99
N ASN A 559 -15.47 2.57 -3.69
CA ASN A 559 -14.41 2.28 -2.74
C ASN A 559 -14.98 1.53 -1.53
N PHE A 560 -14.12 0.95 -0.69
CA PHE A 560 -14.54 0.32 0.57
C PHE A 560 -15.33 1.28 1.46
N ALA A 561 -14.74 2.43 1.76
CA ALA A 561 -15.37 3.46 2.58
C ALA A 561 -15.14 4.85 1.98
N ASP A 562 -16.03 5.80 2.27
CA ASP A 562 -15.81 7.19 1.94
C ASP A 562 -14.47 7.66 2.51
N PHE A 563 -13.76 8.52 1.80
CA PHE A 563 -12.46 9.02 2.19
C PHE A 563 -12.27 10.49 1.83
N GLN A 564 -11.32 11.14 2.48
CA GLN A 564 -11.05 12.55 2.28
C GLN A 564 -10.25 12.80 0.99
N THR A 565 -10.59 13.90 0.32
CA THR A 565 -9.88 14.41 -0.86
C THR A 565 -9.53 15.88 -0.68
N THR A 566 -8.77 16.44 -1.60
CA THR A 566 -8.70 17.89 -1.78
C THR A 566 -10.10 18.43 -2.11
N GLU A 567 -10.42 19.64 -1.64
CA GLU A 567 -11.70 20.30 -1.93
C GLU A 567 -11.90 20.51 -3.44
N GLY A 568 -13.11 20.29 -3.92
CA GLY A 568 -13.46 20.48 -5.32
C GLY A 568 -14.97 20.29 -5.56
N ILE A 569 -15.47 20.88 -6.63
CA ILE A 569 -16.91 20.80 -6.98
C ILE A 569 -17.42 19.37 -7.21
N MET A 570 -16.55 18.46 -7.56
CA MET A 570 -16.89 17.05 -7.79
C MET A 570 -16.78 16.20 -6.51
N ARG A 571 -16.36 16.78 -5.39
CA ARG A 571 -16.10 16.07 -4.14
C ARG A 571 -16.84 16.74 -2.98
N VAL A 572 -18.03 16.25 -2.67
CA VAL A 572 -18.85 16.76 -1.57
C VAL A 572 -18.31 16.22 -0.24
N ASN A 573 -17.40 16.99 0.40
CA ASN A 573 -16.70 16.58 1.61
C ASN A 573 -16.01 15.22 1.46
N GLY A 574 -15.13 15.12 0.46
CA GLY A 574 -14.40 13.90 0.10
C GLY A 574 -15.09 13.05 -0.97
N ASN A 575 -14.51 11.91 -1.29
CA ASN A 575 -15.06 10.92 -2.22
C ASN A 575 -16.15 10.11 -1.52
N LYS A 576 -17.33 10.01 -2.16
CA LYS A 576 -18.54 9.37 -1.61
C LYS A 576 -18.90 8.03 -2.28
N LYS A 577 -17.94 7.43 -3.00
CA LYS A 577 -18.16 6.12 -3.63
C LYS A 577 -18.08 4.95 -2.65
N GLY A 578 -17.72 5.22 -1.39
CA GLY A 578 -17.67 4.19 -0.35
C GLY A 578 -18.96 3.37 -0.26
N ILE A 579 -18.81 2.07 -0.10
CA ILE A 579 -19.91 1.16 0.25
C ILE A 579 -20.23 1.31 1.75
N PHE A 580 -19.24 1.70 2.52
CA PHE A 580 -19.39 2.17 3.89
C PHE A 580 -19.11 3.68 3.96
N THR A 581 -19.68 4.34 4.98
CA THR A 581 -19.29 5.72 5.29
C THR A 581 -17.86 5.77 5.81
N ARG A 582 -17.26 6.99 5.92
CA ARG A 582 -15.94 7.17 6.52
C ARG A 582 -15.85 6.63 7.96
N GLN A 583 -17.00 6.62 8.69
CA GLN A 583 -17.15 6.04 10.03
C GLN A 583 -17.47 4.53 10.02
N ARG A 584 -17.35 3.85 8.86
CA ARG A 584 -17.60 2.41 8.69
C ARG A 584 -19.05 2.00 9.01
N GLN A 585 -20.01 2.88 8.73
CA GLN A 585 -21.43 2.53 8.74
C GLN A 585 -21.87 2.12 7.35
N PRO A 586 -22.70 1.08 7.20
CA PRO A 586 -23.12 0.60 5.87
C PRO A 586 -24.06 1.60 5.20
N LYS A 587 -23.87 1.82 3.89
CA LYS A 587 -24.89 2.37 2.99
C LYS A 587 -25.79 1.23 2.47
N ASP A 588 -26.87 1.52 1.77
CA ASP A 588 -27.76 0.49 1.20
C ASP A 588 -26.99 -0.49 0.30
N ALA A 589 -26.03 0.00 -0.47
CA ALA A 589 -25.16 -0.81 -1.31
C ALA A 589 -24.39 -1.90 -0.54
N ALA A 590 -24.12 -1.71 0.75
CA ALA A 590 -23.43 -2.73 1.55
C ALA A 590 -24.29 -4.00 1.71
N PHE A 591 -25.60 -3.85 1.88
CA PHE A 591 -26.54 -4.97 1.96
C PHE A 591 -26.73 -5.63 0.58
N HIS A 592 -26.73 -4.83 -0.48
CA HIS A 592 -26.80 -5.28 -1.86
C HIS A 592 -25.56 -6.15 -2.22
N PHE A 593 -24.35 -5.67 -1.95
CA PHE A 593 -23.12 -6.45 -2.12
C PHE A 593 -23.09 -7.71 -1.26
N ARG A 594 -23.53 -7.62 -0.01
CA ARG A 594 -23.60 -8.79 0.86
C ARG A 594 -24.47 -9.87 0.26
N ALA A 595 -25.66 -9.52 -0.26
CA ALA A 595 -26.55 -10.50 -0.91
C ALA A 595 -25.85 -11.17 -2.09
N ARG A 596 -25.16 -10.40 -2.95
CA ARG A 596 -24.40 -10.93 -4.09
C ARG A 596 -23.23 -11.79 -3.65
N TRP A 597 -22.28 -11.23 -2.90
CA TRP A 597 -21.01 -11.89 -2.64
C TRP A 597 -21.12 -13.12 -1.74
N THR A 598 -22.08 -13.17 -0.82
CA THR A 598 -22.31 -14.37 0.00
C THR A 598 -23.03 -15.48 -0.77
N SER A 599 -23.68 -15.17 -1.89
CA SER A 599 -24.31 -16.17 -2.77
C SER A 599 -23.35 -16.78 -3.79
N LEU A 600 -22.23 -16.11 -4.11
CA LEU A 600 -21.26 -16.61 -5.07
C LEU A 600 -20.28 -17.58 -4.38
N PRO A 601 -20.01 -18.75 -4.97
CA PRO A 601 -18.97 -19.65 -4.47
C PRO A 601 -17.58 -19.03 -4.66
N LEU A 602 -16.57 -19.57 -3.98
CA LEU A 602 -15.21 -19.06 -4.10
C LEU A 602 -14.62 -19.26 -5.51
N ASP A 603 -15.00 -20.35 -6.15
CA ASP A 603 -14.62 -20.74 -7.51
C ASP A 603 -15.63 -20.26 -8.58
N TYR A 604 -16.39 -19.20 -8.30
CA TYR A 604 -17.31 -18.61 -9.27
C TYR A 604 -16.61 -18.37 -10.60
N LYS A 605 -17.22 -18.84 -11.70
CA LYS A 605 -16.62 -18.91 -13.05
C LYS A 605 -15.34 -19.78 -13.15
N GLY A 606 -15.07 -20.66 -12.19
CA GLY A 606 -14.07 -21.70 -12.35
C GLY A 606 -14.51 -22.75 -13.36
N ASN A 607 -13.57 -23.39 -14.05
CA ASN A 607 -13.89 -24.54 -14.88
C ASN A 607 -14.35 -25.69 -13.97
N ASN A 608 -15.61 -26.12 -14.14
CA ASN A 608 -16.14 -27.35 -13.54
C ASN A 608 -15.54 -28.60 -14.20
#